data_d793def5736027872351b5d7a7210c1b
#
_entry.id   d793def5736027872351b5d7a7210c1b
#
_cell.length_a   1.000
_cell.length_b   1.000
_cell.length_c   1.000
_cell.angle_alpha   90.00
_cell.angle_beta   90.00
_cell.angle_gamma   90.00
#
_symmetry.space_group_name_H-M   'P 1'
#
loop_
_entity.id
_entity.type
_entity.pdbx_description
1 polymer ?
#
loop_
_entity_poly.entity_id
_entity_poly.type
_entity_poly.pdbx_seq_one_letter_code
_entity_poly.pdbx_strand_id
1 'polypeptide(L)'
;MGYVRELRKLVGNRPLILPGAVVIILNEQNEILLQHRSDGGWGLPGGIMELGESMEETGRREVQEETGLKVGELELMGIFSGEDYFLKVANGDELYSVTAVYATRDVTGDIVIDGVESLDVQYFPLAALPENLASGSRSYIEPYLSKLKDW
;
A
#
# COMPACT_ATOMS: atom_id res chain seq x y z
N MET A 1 -9.19 9.64 -4.20
CA MET A 1 -8.83 10.32 -5.45
C MET A 1 -9.11 11.80 -5.41
N GLY A 2 -10.23 12.19 -4.83
CA GLY A 2 -10.72 13.54 -4.91
C GLY A 2 -9.82 14.60 -4.29
N TYR A 3 -9.37 14.38 -3.07
CA TYR A 3 -8.63 15.39 -2.32
C TYR A 3 -7.30 15.77 -3.00
N VAL A 4 -6.46 14.80 -3.31
CA VAL A 4 -5.13 15.09 -3.88
C VAL A 4 -5.27 15.69 -5.28
N ARG A 5 -6.18 15.17 -6.09
CA ARG A 5 -6.43 15.71 -7.43
C ARG A 5 -6.85 17.17 -7.36
N GLU A 6 -7.78 17.53 -6.46
CA GLU A 6 -8.22 18.90 -6.31
C GLU A 6 -7.11 19.80 -5.78
N LEU A 7 -6.34 19.31 -4.81
CA LEU A 7 -5.22 20.07 -4.26
C LEU A 7 -4.18 20.36 -5.35
N ARG A 8 -3.88 19.37 -6.21
CA ARG A 8 -2.91 19.54 -7.29
C ARG A 8 -3.33 20.63 -8.31
N LYS A 9 -4.62 20.77 -8.53
CA LYS A 9 -5.11 21.86 -9.40
C LYS A 9 -4.75 23.23 -8.86
N LEU A 10 -4.64 23.36 -7.54
CA LEU A 10 -4.30 24.62 -6.88
C LEU A 10 -2.80 24.85 -6.74
N VAL A 11 -2.03 23.80 -6.50
CA VAL A 11 -0.61 23.94 -6.12
C VAL A 11 0.36 23.37 -7.17
N GLY A 12 -0.15 22.68 -8.19
CA GLY A 12 0.69 22.12 -9.24
C GLY A 12 1.55 20.95 -8.74
N ASN A 13 2.78 20.85 -9.29
CA ASN A 13 3.66 19.72 -9.06
C ASN A 13 4.58 19.86 -7.85
N ARG A 14 4.50 20.97 -7.14
CA ARG A 14 5.40 21.23 -6.01
C ARG A 14 5.29 20.15 -4.94
N PRO A 15 6.36 19.93 -4.14
CA PRO A 15 6.34 18.89 -3.11
C PRO A 15 5.22 19.10 -2.09
N LEU A 16 4.48 18.03 -1.82
CA LEU A 16 3.44 18.00 -0.79
C LEU A 16 3.79 16.91 0.20
N ILE A 17 3.33 17.07 1.45
CA ILE A 17 3.37 16.00 2.44
C ILE A 17 2.03 15.28 2.37
N LEU A 18 2.03 14.01 1.97
CA LEU A 18 0.81 13.25 1.77
C LEU A 18 0.78 12.01 2.65
N PRO A 19 -0.21 11.91 3.56
CA PRO A 19 -0.35 10.72 4.39
C PRO A 19 -1.10 9.62 3.65
N GLY A 20 -0.75 8.39 3.99
CA GLY A 20 -1.39 7.22 3.43
C GLY A 20 -1.16 5.99 4.28
N ALA A 21 -1.68 4.87 3.82
CA ALA A 21 -1.55 3.59 4.52
C ALA A 21 -1.33 2.46 3.52
N VAL A 22 -0.51 1.50 3.92
CA VAL A 22 -0.36 0.22 3.21
C VAL A 22 -0.66 -0.91 4.17
N VAL A 23 -1.08 -2.04 3.63
CA VAL A 23 -1.49 -3.18 4.46
C VAL A 23 -0.74 -4.44 4.03
N ILE A 24 -0.02 -5.03 4.98
CA ILE A 24 0.61 -6.34 4.83
C ILE A 24 -0.44 -7.38 5.19
N ILE A 25 -0.89 -8.15 4.21
CA ILE A 25 -1.89 -9.19 4.41
C ILE A 25 -1.21 -10.56 4.29
N LEU A 26 -1.30 -11.35 5.35
CA LEU A 26 -0.74 -12.70 5.37
C LEU A 26 -1.85 -13.74 5.40
N ASN A 27 -1.66 -14.83 4.67
CA ASN A 27 -2.54 -15.99 4.75
C ASN A 27 -2.01 -17.03 5.75
N GLU A 28 -2.68 -18.16 5.87
CA GLU A 28 -2.31 -19.22 6.81
C GLU A 28 -0.95 -19.86 6.51
N GLN A 29 -0.49 -19.75 5.27
CA GLN A 29 0.81 -20.28 4.85
C GLN A 29 1.94 -19.26 4.99
N ASN A 30 1.69 -18.12 5.67
CA ASN A 30 2.66 -17.02 5.81
C ASN A 30 3.09 -16.46 4.46
N GLU A 31 2.16 -16.39 3.52
CA GLU A 31 2.37 -15.73 2.24
C GLU A 31 1.76 -14.33 2.28
N ILE A 32 2.43 -13.39 1.66
CA ILE A 32 2.04 -11.99 1.64
C ILE A 32 1.31 -11.65 0.36
N LEU A 33 0.21 -10.89 0.47
CA LEU A 33 -0.58 -10.46 -0.68
C LEU A 33 0.06 -9.25 -1.33
N LEU A 34 0.32 -9.37 -2.63
CA LEU A 34 0.84 -8.27 -3.44
C LEU A 34 -0.02 -8.09 -4.67
N GLN A 35 -0.06 -6.85 -5.17
CA GLN A 35 -0.74 -6.55 -6.43
C GLN A 35 0.28 -6.17 -7.49
N HIS A 36 0.04 -6.61 -8.73
CA HIS A 36 0.82 -6.21 -9.88
C HIS A 36 0.18 -4.97 -10.48
N ARG A 37 0.88 -3.85 -10.41
CA ARG A 37 0.37 -2.56 -10.89
C ARG A 37 0.63 -2.37 -12.37
N SER A 38 -0.27 -1.66 -13.04
CA SER A 38 -0.11 -1.34 -14.47
C SER A 38 1.08 -0.41 -14.71
N ASP A 39 1.46 0.39 -13.72
CA ASP A 39 2.53 1.38 -13.83
C ASP A 39 3.88 0.92 -13.26
N GLY A 40 3.98 -0.34 -12.84
CA GLY A 40 5.21 -0.82 -12.23
C GLY A 40 5.15 -2.28 -11.85
N GLY A 41 5.95 -2.66 -10.84
CA GLY A 41 6.06 -4.02 -10.38
C GLY A 41 4.99 -4.42 -9.38
N TRP A 42 5.32 -5.41 -8.59
CA TRP A 42 4.48 -5.88 -7.49
C TRP A 42 4.62 -4.96 -6.29
N GLY A 43 3.53 -4.70 -5.58
CA GLY A 43 3.56 -3.84 -4.41
C GLY A 43 2.45 -4.18 -3.42
N LEU A 44 2.57 -3.61 -2.22
CA LEU A 44 1.55 -3.73 -1.20
C LEU A 44 0.30 -2.95 -1.61
N PRO A 45 -0.89 -3.45 -1.28
CA PRO A 45 -2.09 -2.63 -1.45
C PRO A 45 -2.08 -1.47 -0.46
N GLY A 46 -2.55 -0.33 -0.92
CA GLY A 46 -2.59 0.89 -0.12
C GLY A 46 -2.69 2.13 -0.97
N GLY A 47 -2.76 3.26 -0.33
CA GLY A 47 -2.84 4.53 -1.03
C GLY A 47 -3.00 5.71 -0.09
N ILE A 48 -3.39 6.82 -0.65
CA ILE A 48 -3.42 8.13 0.03
C ILE A 48 -4.76 8.35 0.72
N MET A 49 -4.69 8.95 1.91
CA MET A 49 -5.83 9.31 2.73
C MET A 49 -6.74 10.32 2.03
N GLU A 50 -8.04 10.11 2.15
CA GLU A 50 -9.06 11.09 1.73
C GLU A 50 -9.51 11.88 2.95
N LEU A 51 -10.17 13.02 2.70
CA LEU A 51 -10.66 13.88 3.77
C LEU A 51 -11.61 13.11 4.69
N GLY A 52 -11.38 13.22 5.97
CA GLY A 52 -12.23 12.61 7.00
C GLY A 52 -11.94 11.15 7.31
N GLU A 53 -10.99 10.53 6.59
CA GLU A 53 -10.62 9.14 6.87
C GLU A 53 -9.58 9.04 8.00
N SER A 54 -9.68 7.99 8.80
CA SER A 54 -8.57 7.57 9.65
C SER A 54 -7.56 6.79 8.79
N MET A 55 -6.35 6.58 9.31
CA MET A 55 -5.36 5.73 8.62
C MET A 55 -5.88 4.32 8.39
N GLU A 56 -6.58 3.74 9.37
CA GLU A 56 -7.16 2.40 9.26
C GLU A 56 -8.23 2.35 8.17
N GLU A 57 -9.09 3.38 8.13
CA GLU A 57 -10.11 3.48 7.08
C GLU A 57 -9.50 3.59 5.69
N THR A 58 -8.40 4.34 5.56
CA THR A 58 -7.65 4.45 4.31
C THR A 58 -7.14 3.09 3.87
N GLY A 59 -6.50 2.36 4.79
CA GLY A 59 -5.99 1.02 4.49
C GLY A 59 -7.08 0.07 4.05
N ARG A 60 -8.19 0.02 4.77
CA ARG A 60 -9.32 -0.86 4.44
C ARG A 60 -9.94 -0.51 3.10
N ARG A 61 -10.12 0.77 2.83
CA ARG A 61 -10.72 1.23 1.56
C ARG A 61 -9.82 0.86 0.38
N GLU A 62 -8.53 1.14 0.49
CA GLU A 62 -7.60 0.86 -0.60
C GLU A 62 -7.48 -0.65 -0.88
N VAL A 63 -7.44 -1.48 0.17
CA VAL A 63 -7.42 -2.94 -0.02
C VAL A 63 -8.66 -3.39 -0.78
N GLN A 64 -9.82 -2.90 -0.38
CA GLN A 64 -11.06 -3.31 -1.03
C GLN A 64 -11.11 -2.86 -2.49
N GLU A 65 -10.70 -1.63 -2.78
CA GLU A 65 -10.66 -1.11 -4.14
C GLU A 65 -9.69 -1.90 -5.03
N GLU A 66 -8.54 -2.25 -4.49
CA GLU A 66 -7.46 -2.86 -5.28
C GLU A 66 -7.52 -4.38 -5.36
N THR A 67 -8.09 -5.04 -4.36
CA THR A 67 -8.08 -6.50 -4.29
C THR A 67 -9.45 -7.14 -4.17
N GLY A 68 -10.47 -6.38 -3.81
CA GLY A 68 -11.81 -6.90 -3.54
C GLY A 68 -11.97 -7.48 -2.14
N LEU A 69 -10.88 -7.62 -1.38
CA LEU A 69 -10.94 -8.20 -0.03
C LEU A 69 -11.41 -7.18 0.99
N LYS A 70 -12.09 -7.68 2.01
CA LYS A 70 -12.56 -6.88 3.13
C LYS A 70 -11.68 -7.17 4.34
N VAL A 71 -11.06 -6.12 4.88
CA VAL A 71 -10.16 -6.20 6.01
C VAL A 71 -10.92 -5.93 7.30
N GLY A 72 -10.69 -6.77 8.31
CA GLY A 72 -11.20 -6.55 9.66
C GLY A 72 -10.20 -5.82 10.52
N GLU A 73 -9.61 -6.52 11.48
CA GLU A 73 -8.66 -5.91 12.41
C GLU A 73 -7.31 -5.64 11.77
N LEU A 74 -6.68 -4.56 12.20
CA LEU A 74 -5.37 -4.14 11.73
C LEU A 74 -4.44 -3.93 12.91
N GLU A 75 -3.18 -4.35 12.76
CA GLU A 75 -2.12 -4.06 13.73
C GLU A 75 -1.17 -3.06 13.09
N LEU A 76 -0.92 -1.95 13.77
CA LEU A 76 0.06 -0.96 13.28
C LEU A 76 1.47 -1.50 13.49
N MET A 77 2.22 -1.61 12.40
CA MET A 77 3.61 -2.04 12.44
C MET A 77 4.55 -0.87 12.63
N GLY A 78 4.32 0.23 11.90
CA GLY A 78 5.16 1.41 12.01
C GLY A 78 4.71 2.53 11.09
N ILE A 79 5.36 3.67 11.25
CA ILE A 79 5.15 4.87 10.43
C ILE A 79 6.46 5.19 9.72
N PHE A 80 6.38 5.39 8.41
CA PHE A 80 7.56 5.70 7.60
C PHE A 80 7.41 7.09 7.01
N SER A 81 8.40 7.92 7.21
CA SER A 81 8.37 9.31 6.73
C SER A 81 9.79 9.84 6.62
N GLY A 82 9.92 11.05 6.10
CA GLY A 82 11.21 11.74 6.04
C GLY A 82 11.78 11.79 4.65
N GLU A 83 13.02 12.15 4.56
CA GLU A 83 13.72 12.44 3.32
C GLU A 83 13.80 11.24 2.38
N ASP A 84 13.93 10.03 2.94
CA ASP A 84 14.01 8.79 2.16
C ASP A 84 12.70 8.43 1.47
N TYR A 85 11.61 9.12 1.80
CA TYR A 85 10.27 8.85 1.26
C TYR A 85 9.81 9.95 0.32
N PHE A 86 10.75 10.67 -0.27
CA PHE A 86 10.48 11.56 -1.38
C PHE A 86 10.19 10.76 -2.64
N LEU A 87 9.14 11.14 -3.36
CA LEU A 87 8.75 10.52 -4.62
C LEU A 87 8.49 11.58 -5.68
N LYS A 88 8.91 11.29 -6.89
CA LYS A 88 8.54 12.07 -8.07
C LYS A 88 7.86 11.11 -9.03
N VAL A 89 6.57 11.33 -9.27
CA VAL A 89 5.79 10.44 -10.12
C VAL A 89 5.88 10.86 -11.59
N ALA A 90 5.39 9.99 -12.48
CA ALA A 90 5.60 10.14 -13.93
C ALA A 90 5.08 11.46 -14.50
N ASN A 91 4.00 12.01 -13.94
CA ASN A 91 3.45 13.28 -14.41
C ASN A 91 4.18 14.51 -13.86
N GLY A 92 5.24 14.32 -13.08
CA GLY A 92 6.04 15.40 -12.51
C GLY A 92 5.65 15.82 -11.10
N ASP A 93 4.57 15.30 -10.54
CA ASP A 93 4.17 15.59 -9.17
C ASP A 93 5.22 15.09 -8.18
N GLU A 94 5.49 15.89 -7.16
CA GLU A 94 6.46 15.55 -6.12
C GLU A 94 5.78 15.47 -4.77
N LEU A 95 6.24 14.55 -3.93
CA LEU A 95 5.67 14.40 -2.60
C LEU A 95 6.66 13.75 -1.63
N TYR A 96 6.44 14.03 -0.36
CA TYR A 96 7.02 13.28 0.75
C TYR A 96 5.89 12.45 1.36
N SER A 97 5.98 11.13 1.29
CA SER A 97 4.93 10.28 1.84
C SER A 97 5.10 10.10 3.34
N VAL A 98 3.97 10.06 4.04
CA VAL A 98 3.90 9.66 5.45
C VAL A 98 3.01 8.44 5.48
N THR A 99 3.60 7.26 5.64
CA THR A 99 2.88 6.01 5.44
C THR A 99 2.77 5.21 6.72
N ALA A 100 1.54 4.89 7.12
CA ALA A 100 1.28 3.92 8.17
C ALA A 100 1.30 2.52 7.55
N VAL A 101 2.11 1.63 8.10
CA VAL A 101 2.21 0.24 7.65
C VAL A 101 1.45 -0.63 8.65
N TYR A 102 0.38 -1.26 8.17
CA TYR A 102 -0.43 -2.18 8.96
C TYR A 102 -0.20 -3.61 8.53
N ALA A 103 -0.47 -4.55 9.42
CA ALA A 103 -0.48 -5.97 9.10
C ALA A 103 -1.78 -6.60 9.57
N THR A 104 -2.24 -7.62 8.85
CA THR A 104 -3.46 -8.34 9.20
C THR A 104 -3.45 -9.75 8.63
N ARG A 105 -4.17 -10.65 9.33
CA ARG A 105 -4.59 -11.95 8.79
C ARG A 105 -6.11 -12.01 8.66
N ASP A 106 -6.80 -10.95 9.08
CA ASP A 106 -8.25 -10.90 9.18
C ASP A 106 -8.84 -10.30 7.91
N VAL A 107 -8.96 -11.13 6.87
CA VAL A 107 -9.58 -10.73 5.61
C VAL A 107 -10.66 -11.72 5.21
N THR A 108 -11.71 -11.22 4.53
CA THR A 108 -12.81 -12.02 4.00
C THR A 108 -13.09 -11.59 2.57
N GLY A 109 -13.89 -12.42 1.88
CA GLY A 109 -14.30 -12.15 0.51
C GLY A 109 -13.34 -12.76 -0.50
N ASP A 110 -13.59 -12.47 -1.76
CA ASP A 110 -12.82 -13.01 -2.88
C ASP A 110 -12.01 -11.93 -3.54
N ILE A 111 -10.86 -12.33 -4.11
CA ILE A 111 -10.01 -11.41 -4.88
C ILE A 111 -10.77 -11.04 -6.16
N VAL A 112 -10.95 -9.74 -6.35
CA VAL A 112 -11.58 -9.17 -7.55
C VAL A 112 -10.73 -7.98 -7.99
N ILE A 113 -10.22 -8.02 -9.20
CA ILE A 113 -9.36 -6.97 -9.74
C ILE A 113 -10.06 -6.27 -10.91
N ASP A 114 -9.74 -5.00 -11.12
CA ASP A 114 -10.33 -4.22 -12.21
C ASP A 114 -9.64 -4.47 -13.56
N GLY A 115 -8.43 -5.02 -13.57
CA GLY A 115 -7.66 -5.27 -14.78
C GLY A 115 -7.08 -4.02 -15.43
N VAL A 116 -7.23 -2.87 -14.81
CA VAL A 116 -6.75 -1.58 -15.32
C VAL A 116 -5.61 -1.06 -14.46
N GLU A 117 -5.87 -0.73 -13.21
CA GLU A 117 -4.84 -0.29 -12.26
C GLU A 117 -4.15 -1.47 -11.59
N SER A 118 -4.91 -2.51 -11.29
CA SER A 118 -4.44 -3.75 -10.69
C SER A 118 -4.57 -4.86 -11.71
N LEU A 119 -3.46 -5.34 -12.24
CA LEU A 119 -3.44 -6.36 -13.30
C LEU A 119 -3.56 -7.76 -12.72
N ASP A 120 -3.06 -7.98 -11.52
CA ASP A 120 -3.08 -9.26 -10.84
C ASP A 120 -2.90 -9.06 -9.35
N VAL A 121 -3.39 -10.01 -8.55
CA VAL A 121 -3.22 -10.03 -7.10
C VAL A 121 -2.91 -11.46 -6.70
N GLN A 122 -1.77 -11.68 -6.05
CA GLN A 122 -1.30 -13.00 -5.66
C GLN A 122 -0.65 -12.97 -4.29
N TYR A 123 -0.67 -14.13 -3.62
CA TYR A 123 0.11 -14.36 -2.43
C TYR A 123 1.49 -14.89 -2.79
N PHE A 124 2.51 -14.38 -2.13
CA PHE A 124 3.90 -14.79 -2.33
C PHE A 124 4.50 -15.25 -1.00
N PRO A 125 5.27 -16.34 -0.99
CA PRO A 125 6.01 -16.72 0.23
C PRO A 125 6.91 -15.59 0.68
N LEU A 126 6.98 -15.35 1.98
CA LEU A 126 7.88 -14.31 2.53
C LEU A 126 9.33 -14.56 2.15
N ALA A 127 9.71 -15.83 1.97
CA ALA A 127 11.07 -16.19 1.58
C ALA A 127 11.33 -16.07 0.08
N ALA A 128 10.29 -15.82 -0.73
CA ALA A 128 10.39 -15.80 -2.20
C ALA A 128 9.58 -14.67 -2.79
N LEU A 129 9.86 -13.44 -2.34
CA LEU A 129 9.22 -12.25 -2.88
C LEU A 129 9.63 -12.04 -4.35
N PRO A 130 8.75 -11.44 -5.18
CA PRO A 130 9.08 -11.24 -6.59
C PRO A 130 10.28 -10.30 -6.75
N GLU A 131 11.09 -10.54 -7.79
CA GLU A 131 12.27 -9.72 -8.06
C GLU A 131 11.90 -8.26 -8.36
N ASN A 132 10.78 -8.06 -9.03
CA ASN A 132 10.30 -6.73 -9.39
C ASN A 132 9.36 -6.14 -8.33
N LEU A 133 9.61 -6.45 -7.07
CA LEU A 133 8.91 -5.81 -5.96
C LEU A 133 9.29 -4.33 -5.94
N ALA A 134 8.27 -3.47 -5.90
CA ALA A 134 8.49 -2.03 -5.86
C ALA A 134 9.34 -1.63 -4.66
N SER A 135 10.26 -0.69 -4.86
CA SER A 135 11.23 -0.30 -3.81
C SER A 135 10.56 0.22 -2.55
N GLY A 136 9.47 0.98 -2.69
CA GLY A 136 8.70 1.46 -1.55
C GLY A 136 8.13 0.31 -0.74
N SER A 137 7.50 -0.64 -1.42
CA SER A 137 6.92 -1.82 -0.75
C SER A 137 8.01 -2.65 -0.07
N ARG A 138 9.16 -2.80 -0.71
CA ARG A 138 10.28 -3.52 -0.12
C ARG A 138 10.71 -2.87 1.20
N SER A 139 10.81 -1.54 1.23
CA SER A 139 11.21 -0.81 2.43
C SER A 139 10.21 -0.98 3.58
N TYR A 140 8.94 -1.21 3.26
CA TYR A 140 7.89 -1.43 4.29
C TYR A 140 7.86 -2.87 4.78
N ILE A 141 8.29 -3.83 3.98
CA ILE A 141 8.24 -5.26 4.32
C ILE A 141 9.51 -5.72 5.04
N GLU A 142 10.67 -5.38 4.51
CA GLU A 142 11.96 -5.93 4.99
C GLU A 142 12.22 -5.77 6.48
N PRO A 143 11.92 -4.61 7.10
CA PRO A 143 12.17 -4.47 8.53
C PRO A 143 11.37 -5.43 9.40
N TYR A 144 10.28 -5.98 8.88
CA TYR A 144 9.35 -6.81 9.65
C TYR A 144 9.38 -8.28 9.26
N LEU A 145 10.27 -8.71 8.35
CA LEU A 145 10.30 -10.10 7.88
C LEU A 145 10.40 -11.11 9.02
N SER A 146 11.29 -10.89 9.98
CA SER A 146 11.42 -11.79 11.12
C SER A 146 10.17 -11.84 11.96
N LYS A 147 9.58 -10.68 12.25
CA LYS A 147 8.35 -10.58 13.03
C LYS A 147 7.19 -11.26 12.33
N LEU A 148 7.06 -11.04 11.01
CA LEU A 148 5.96 -11.59 10.23
C LEU A 148 5.98 -13.10 10.15
N LYS A 149 7.16 -13.72 10.14
CA LYS A 149 7.27 -15.18 10.10
C LYS A 149 6.68 -15.83 11.34
N ASP A 150 6.76 -15.17 12.49
CA ASP A 150 6.27 -15.66 13.76
C ASP A 150 4.94 -15.03 14.18
N TRP A 151 4.42 -14.17 13.37
CA TRP A 151 3.21 -13.40 13.65
C TRP A 151 1.92 -14.17 13.24
#